data_10a85d8d9f952bbe96d2013f13db66e5
#
_entry.id   10a85d8d9f952bbe96d2013f13db66e5
#
_cell.length_a   1.000
_cell.length_b   1.000
_cell.length_c   1.000
_cell.angle_alpha   90.00
_cell.angle_beta   90.00
_cell.angle_gamma   90.00
#
_symmetry.space_group_name_H-M   'P 1'
#
loop_
_entity.id
_entity.type
_entity.pdbx_description
1 polymer ?
#
loop_
_entity_poly.entity_id
_entity_poly.type
_entity_poly.pdbx_seq_one_letter_code
_entity_poly.pdbx_strand_id
1 'polypeptide(L)'
;MVSRSSRAKRRRKMSTWGILGCGTIANEMAETFIKMGHEIYGVSNRTLKKAEKFAETYGVKHVFKTYEEMLADEKIDIIYIATPHSRHYENMMQAVKAGKHVLCEKAITVNAAQLEEVLKLAEKKHVVVREAMTISHMPLYKKLKERIKEGAIGKTKMVQVNFGSNKGYDSTNRFFALEAAGGALLDIGVYATSFARTFLSEMPNTILTTVEYLETGADEQSGIIMKNTKGEMVVMCLTLRAKQPKRGTIS
;
A
#
# COMPACT_ATOMS: atom_id res chain seq x y z
N MET A 1 -15.56 6.52 53.70
CA MET A 1 -14.48 5.67 53.16
C MET A 1 -14.90 5.19 51.78
N VAL A 2 -14.44 5.84 50.73
CA VAL A 2 -14.79 5.49 49.34
C VAL A 2 -13.61 4.72 48.78
N SER A 3 -13.87 3.43 48.46
CA SER A 3 -12.90 2.50 47.86
C SER A 3 -12.45 3.00 46.48
N ARG A 4 -11.18 3.33 46.36
CA ARG A 4 -10.53 3.59 45.08
C ARG A 4 -10.29 2.25 44.36
N SER A 5 -11.19 1.91 43.44
CA SER A 5 -11.03 0.82 42.50
C SER A 5 -9.76 1.06 41.66
N SER A 6 -8.78 0.21 41.85
CA SER A 6 -7.55 0.13 41.07
C SER A 6 -7.86 -0.34 39.65
N ARG A 7 -8.04 0.58 38.71
CA ARG A 7 -7.96 0.29 37.26
C ARG A 7 -6.53 -0.11 36.94
N ALA A 8 -6.21 -1.40 37.01
CA ALA A 8 -4.97 -1.94 36.52
C ALA A 8 -4.86 -1.55 35.02
N LYS A 9 -3.87 -0.74 34.66
CA LYS A 9 -3.50 -0.45 33.29
C LYS A 9 -3.12 -1.79 32.63
N ARG A 10 -4.07 -2.41 31.89
CA ARG A 10 -3.76 -3.53 31.00
C ARG A 10 -2.61 -3.03 30.08
N ARG A 11 -1.39 -3.51 30.30
CA ARG A 11 -0.31 -3.34 29.33
C ARG A 11 -0.85 -3.88 28.00
N ARG A 12 -1.06 -3.02 27.01
CA ARG A 12 -1.42 -3.45 25.65
C ARG A 12 -0.31 -4.40 25.20
N LYS A 13 -0.64 -5.67 25.04
CA LYS A 13 0.27 -6.66 24.44
C LYS A 13 0.61 -6.09 23.06
N MET A 14 1.89 -5.92 22.77
CA MET A 14 2.33 -5.48 21.44
C MET A 14 1.98 -6.59 20.44
N SER A 15 1.41 -6.22 19.31
CA SER A 15 1.06 -7.16 18.25
C SER A 15 2.32 -7.77 17.66
N THR A 16 2.25 -9.05 17.34
CA THR A 16 3.34 -9.84 16.78
C THR A 16 3.25 -9.85 15.26
N TRP A 17 4.34 -9.50 14.59
CA TRP A 17 4.39 -9.31 13.15
C TRP A 17 5.08 -10.45 12.42
N GLY A 18 4.47 -10.92 11.32
CA GLY A 18 5.09 -11.74 10.30
C GLY A 18 5.28 -10.95 9.00
N ILE A 19 6.39 -11.15 8.30
CA ILE A 19 6.67 -10.51 7.01
C ILE A 19 6.62 -11.57 5.90
N LEU A 20 5.81 -11.31 4.89
CA LEU A 20 5.61 -12.15 3.72
C LEU A 20 6.20 -11.46 2.49
N GLY A 21 7.36 -11.99 2.04
CA GLY A 21 8.17 -11.38 0.98
C GLY A 21 9.38 -10.63 1.53
N CYS A 22 10.56 -10.77 0.88
CA CYS A 22 11.83 -10.21 1.31
C CYS A 22 12.43 -9.29 0.22
N GLY A 23 11.57 -8.50 -0.44
CA GLY A 23 11.98 -7.49 -1.44
C GLY A 23 12.50 -6.21 -0.81
N THR A 24 12.84 -5.22 -1.65
CA THR A 24 13.37 -3.91 -1.21
C THR A 24 12.48 -3.26 -0.14
N ILE A 25 11.18 -3.20 -0.38
CA ILE A 25 10.25 -2.53 0.55
C ILE A 25 10.12 -3.28 1.89
N ALA A 26 10.28 -4.61 1.89
CA ALA A 26 10.29 -5.39 3.13
C ALA A 26 11.52 -5.06 3.99
N ASN A 27 12.68 -4.83 3.36
CA ASN A 27 13.91 -4.41 4.05
C ASN A 27 13.74 -3.00 4.66
N GLU A 28 13.18 -2.05 3.92
CA GLU A 28 12.88 -0.70 4.44
C GLU A 28 11.90 -0.73 5.63
N MET A 29 10.88 -1.60 5.56
CA MET A 29 9.94 -1.80 6.67
C MET A 29 10.63 -2.43 7.88
N ALA A 30 11.51 -3.43 7.70
CA ALA A 30 12.25 -4.06 8.78
C ALA A 30 13.14 -3.05 9.51
N GLU A 31 13.88 -2.22 8.78
CA GLU A 31 14.66 -1.14 9.36
C GLU A 31 13.80 -0.17 10.17
N THR A 32 12.63 0.15 9.64
CA THR A 32 11.66 1.04 10.32
C THR A 32 11.16 0.41 11.62
N PHE A 33 10.81 -0.88 11.59
CA PHE A 33 10.37 -1.62 12.78
C PHE A 33 11.44 -1.64 13.88
N ILE A 34 12.68 -1.92 13.52
CA ILE A 34 13.80 -1.93 14.46
C ILE A 34 14.00 -0.54 15.07
N LYS A 35 13.98 0.52 14.25
CA LYS A 35 14.10 1.91 14.73
C LYS A 35 12.96 2.31 15.69
N MET A 36 11.77 1.74 15.51
CA MET A 36 10.61 1.95 16.37
C MET A 36 10.59 1.03 17.60
N GLY A 37 11.54 0.13 17.76
CA GLY A 37 11.58 -0.85 18.85
C GLY A 37 10.57 -1.99 18.71
N HIS A 38 10.07 -2.25 17.49
CA HIS A 38 9.21 -3.38 17.20
C HIS A 38 10.03 -4.61 16.82
N GLU A 39 9.58 -5.77 17.28
CA GLU A 39 10.17 -7.07 16.92
C GLU A 39 9.42 -7.67 15.71
N ILE A 40 10.19 -8.17 14.73
CA ILE A 40 9.67 -9.00 13.65
C ILE A 40 9.80 -10.45 14.13
N TYR A 41 8.66 -11.09 14.37
CA TYR A 41 8.63 -12.45 14.90
C TYR A 41 9.05 -13.49 13.86
N GLY A 42 8.54 -13.33 12.62
CA GLY A 42 8.80 -14.33 11.60
C GLY A 42 8.79 -13.77 10.18
N VAL A 43 9.40 -14.51 9.28
CA VAL A 43 9.51 -14.17 7.88
C VAL A 43 9.32 -15.40 7.00
N SER A 44 8.67 -15.21 5.86
CA SER A 44 8.59 -16.22 4.79
C SER A 44 8.75 -15.56 3.42
N ASN A 45 9.37 -16.29 2.49
CA ASN A 45 9.56 -15.86 1.12
C ASN A 45 9.58 -17.06 0.18
N ARG A 46 9.06 -16.93 -1.04
CA ARG A 46 9.07 -17.98 -2.05
C ARG A 46 10.44 -18.64 -2.25
N THR A 47 11.51 -17.86 -2.17
CA THR A 47 12.89 -18.38 -2.18
C THR A 47 13.40 -18.41 -0.74
N LEU A 48 13.51 -19.60 -0.14
CA LEU A 48 13.88 -19.79 1.26
C LEU A 48 15.19 -19.08 1.62
N LYS A 49 16.23 -19.18 0.80
CA LYS A 49 17.52 -18.50 1.02
C LYS A 49 17.39 -16.97 1.19
N LYS A 50 16.39 -16.34 0.55
CA LYS A 50 16.15 -14.91 0.75
C LYS A 50 15.52 -14.62 2.11
N ALA A 51 14.67 -15.51 2.61
CA ALA A 51 14.09 -15.40 3.95
C ALA A 51 15.15 -15.62 5.03
N GLU A 52 16.04 -16.61 4.85
CA GLU A 52 17.17 -16.89 5.75
C GLU A 52 18.11 -15.66 5.84
N LYS A 53 18.52 -15.11 4.68
CA LYS A 53 19.36 -13.91 4.66
C LYS A 53 18.68 -12.70 5.30
N PHE A 54 17.38 -12.51 5.07
CA PHE A 54 16.61 -11.45 5.70
C PHE A 54 16.57 -11.61 7.22
N ALA A 55 16.35 -12.86 7.69
CA ALA A 55 16.31 -13.19 9.11
C ALA A 55 17.66 -12.92 9.79
N GLU A 56 18.76 -13.30 9.15
CA GLU A 56 20.12 -13.02 9.62
C GLU A 56 20.36 -11.50 9.73
N THR A 57 19.99 -10.75 8.69
CA THR A 57 20.21 -9.29 8.62
C THR A 57 19.46 -8.54 9.72
N TYR A 58 18.22 -8.94 10.01
CA TYR A 58 17.32 -8.20 10.91
C TYR A 58 17.05 -8.88 12.25
N GLY A 59 17.73 -9.98 12.53
CA GLY A 59 17.59 -10.72 13.80
C GLY A 59 16.23 -11.40 13.97
N VAL A 60 15.57 -11.80 12.88
CA VAL A 60 14.29 -12.50 12.89
C VAL A 60 14.50 -13.96 13.33
N LYS A 61 13.77 -14.40 14.37
CA LYS A 61 14.01 -15.72 14.97
C LYS A 61 13.37 -16.88 14.21
N HIS A 62 12.25 -16.63 13.50
CA HIS A 62 11.47 -17.67 12.84
C HIS A 62 11.47 -17.49 11.34
N VAL A 63 12.08 -18.44 10.62
CA VAL A 63 12.04 -18.51 9.16
C VAL A 63 11.10 -19.65 8.78
N PHE A 64 9.99 -19.31 8.15
CA PHE A 64 9.00 -20.30 7.70
C PHE A 64 9.29 -20.70 6.25
N LYS A 65 9.24 -22.00 5.97
CA LYS A 65 9.52 -22.53 4.64
C LYS A 65 8.42 -22.19 3.64
N THR A 66 7.18 -22.13 4.10
CA THR A 66 6.01 -21.78 3.29
C THR A 66 5.18 -20.67 3.91
N TYR A 67 4.33 -20.03 3.12
CA TYR A 67 3.39 -19.02 3.61
C TYR A 67 2.34 -19.65 4.53
N GLU A 68 1.90 -20.87 4.20
CA GLU A 68 0.92 -21.63 4.97
C GLU A 68 1.43 -21.93 6.38
N GLU A 69 2.68 -22.38 6.53
CA GLU A 69 3.31 -22.59 7.85
C GLU A 69 3.31 -21.29 8.67
N MET A 70 3.67 -20.16 8.07
CA MET A 70 3.67 -18.88 8.76
C MET A 70 2.27 -18.41 9.15
N LEU A 71 1.29 -18.59 8.28
CA LEU A 71 -0.10 -18.22 8.54
C LEU A 71 -0.77 -19.08 9.60
N ALA A 72 -0.32 -20.34 9.75
CA ALA A 72 -0.81 -21.27 10.78
C ALA A 72 -0.23 -20.98 12.18
N ASP A 73 0.84 -20.20 12.30
CA ASP A 73 1.42 -19.87 13.61
C ASP A 73 0.51 -18.89 14.39
N GLU A 74 -0.09 -19.39 15.49
CA GLU A 74 -1.02 -18.63 16.33
C GLU A 74 -0.37 -17.41 17.03
N LYS A 75 0.97 -17.39 17.13
CA LYS A 75 1.69 -16.27 17.75
C LYS A 75 1.72 -15.02 16.88
N ILE A 76 1.47 -15.14 15.58
CA ILE A 76 1.45 -14.02 14.65
C ILE A 76 0.06 -13.39 14.64
N ASP A 77 0.00 -12.11 14.99
CA ASP A 77 -1.24 -11.32 14.96
C ASP A 77 -1.45 -10.62 13.61
N ILE A 78 -0.38 -10.10 13.01
CA ILE A 78 -0.41 -9.25 11.82
C ILE A 78 0.57 -9.74 10.77
N ILE A 79 0.12 -9.82 9.53
CA ILE A 79 0.98 -10.12 8.36
C ILE A 79 1.22 -8.83 7.58
N TYR A 80 2.49 -8.49 7.39
CA TYR A 80 2.89 -7.50 6.40
C TYR A 80 3.19 -8.19 5.07
N ILE A 81 2.42 -7.85 4.03
CA ILE A 81 2.53 -8.44 2.69
C ILE A 81 3.33 -7.50 1.80
N ALA A 82 4.53 -7.94 1.39
CA ALA A 82 5.49 -7.21 0.55
C ALA A 82 5.90 -8.02 -0.69
N THR A 83 4.95 -8.74 -1.27
CA THR A 83 5.10 -9.52 -2.49
C THR A 83 4.85 -8.66 -3.75
N PRO A 84 5.02 -9.15 -4.98
CA PRO A 84 4.57 -8.44 -6.18
C PRO A 84 3.04 -8.20 -6.18
N HIS A 85 2.58 -7.12 -6.82
CA HIS A 85 1.18 -6.70 -6.85
C HIS A 85 0.21 -7.83 -7.25
N SER A 86 0.58 -8.63 -8.26
CA SER A 86 -0.23 -9.76 -8.74
C SER A 86 -0.48 -10.84 -7.69
N ARG A 87 0.26 -10.86 -6.58
CA ARG A 87 0.12 -11.84 -5.50
C ARG A 87 -0.57 -11.30 -4.25
N HIS A 88 -0.84 -10.00 -4.20
CA HIS A 88 -1.43 -9.38 -3.01
C HIS A 88 -2.80 -9.97 -2.68
N TYR A 89 -3.67 -10.11 -3.67
CA TYR A 89 -5.03 -10.65 -3.48
C TYR A 89 -5.00 -12.05 -2.87
N GLU A 90 -4.27 -12.98 -3.48
CA GLU A 90 -4.16 -14.37 -3.00
C GLU A 90 -3.61 -14.43 -1.58
N ASN A 91 -2.52 -13.69 -1.32
CA ASN A 91 -1.87 -13.67 -0.01
C ASN A 91 -2.76 -13.04 1.07
N MET A 92 -3.50 -11.96 0.74
CA MET A 92 -4.48 -11.37 1.66
C MET A 92 -5.60 -12.33 1.97
N MET A 93 -6.16 -13.01 0.95
CA MET A 93 -7.23 -13.99 1.15
C MET A 93 -6.78 -15.13 2.06
N GLN A 94 -5.56 -15.65 1.91
CA GLN A 94 -4.99 -16.68 2.77
C GLN A 94 -4.80 -16.17 4.21
N ALA A 95 -4.19 -14.99 4.39
CA ALA A 95 -3.97 -14.40 5.70
C ALA A 95 -5.28 -14.12 6.44
N VAL A 96 -6.28 -13.54 5.76
CA VAL A 96 -7.60 -13.26 6.34
C VAL A 96 -8.35 -14.55 6.69
N LYS A 97 -8.29 -15.59 5.84
CA LYS A 97 -8.86 -16.92 6.16
C LYS A 97 -8.26 -17.51 7.42
N ALA A 98 -6.95 -17.33 7.62
CA ALA A 98 -6.22 -17.75 8.81
C ALA A 98 -6.46 -16.85 10.06
N GLY A 99 -7.33 -15.84 9.95
CA GLY A 99 -7.65 -14.94 11.07
C GLY A 99 -6.58 -13.90 11.38
N LYS A 100 -5.67 -13.61 10.44
CA LYS A 100 -4.61 -12.62 10.63
C LYS A 100 -5.06 -11.23 10.18
N HIS A 101 -4.66 -10.19 10.94
CA HIS A 101 -4.71 -8.83 10.45
C HIS A 101 -3.69 -8.66 9.32
N VAL A 102 -3.94 -7.74 8.40
CA VAL A 102 -3.09 -7.54 7.22
C VAL A 102 -2.75 -6.06 7.05
N LEU A 103 -1.47 -5.80 6.83
CA LEU A 103 -0.93 -4.60 6.21
C LEU A 103 -0.34 -5.01 4.87
N CYS A 104 -0.95 -4.61 3.76
CA CYS A 104 -0.52 -4.98 2.42
C CYS A 104 0.12 -3.80 1.70
N GLU A 105 1.22 -4.04 1.00
CA GLU A 105 1.84 -3.03 0.15
C GLU A 105 0.89 -2.54 -0.94
N LYS A 106 1.18 -1.35 -1.41
CA LYS A 106 0.49 -0.73 -2.55
C LYS A 106 0.99 -1.38 -3.88
N ALA A 107 0.21 -1.49 -4.93
CA ALA A 107 -1.25 -1.38 -4.97
C ALA A 107 -1.86 -2.58 -4.26
N ILE A 108 -2.82 -2.32 -3.38
CA ILE A 108 -3.40 -3.37 -2.52
C ILE A 108 -4.00 -4.52 -3.33
N THR A 109 -4.66 -4.23 -4.45
CA THR A 109 -5.17 -5.20 -5.43
C THR A 109 -5.06 -4.62 -6.84
N VAL A 110 -5.21 -5.48 -7.85
CA VAL A 110 -5.17 -5.05 -9.26
C VAL A 110 -6.52 -4.54 -9.77
N ASN A 111 -7.60 -4.77 -9.04
CA ASN A 111 -8.94 -4.26 -9.37
C ASN A 111 -9.84 -4.19 -8.11
N ALA A 112 -10.95 -3.48 -8.22
CA ALA A 112 -11.88 -3.26 -7.12
C ALA A 112 -12.58 -4.54 -6.65
N ALA A 113 -12.92 -5.46 -7.56
CA ALA A 113 -13.61 -6.70 -7.21
C ALA A 113 -12.80 -7.57 -6.25
N GLN A 114 -11.49 -7.70 -6.50
CA GLN A 114 -10.59 -8.39 -5.58
C GLN A 114 -10.57 -7.75 -4.19
N LEU A 115 -10.53 -6.41 -4.13
CA LEU A 115 -10.53 -5.70 -2.86
C LEU A 115 -11.85 -5.91 -2.09
N GLU A 116 -12.99 -5.83 -2.78
CA GLU A 116 -14.29 -6.07 -2.18
C GLU A 116 -14.41 -7.47 -1.58
N GLU A 117 -13.91 -8.51 -2.28
CA GLU A 117 -13.89 -9.87 -1.72
C GLU A 117 -13.05 -9.97 -0.46
N VAL A 118 -11.84 -9.40 -0.48
CA VAL A 118 -10.96 -9.39 0.70
C VAL A 118 -11.64 -8.68 1.86
N LEU A 119 -12.25 -7.50 1.64
CA LEU A 119 -12.90 -6.73 2.70
C LEU A 119 -14.13 -7.43 3.27
N LYS A 120 -14.97 -8.06 2.43
CA LYS A 120 -16.12 -8.88 2.87
C LYS A 120 -15.66 -10.06 3.75
N LEU A 121 -14.57 -10.71 3.36
CA LEU A 121 -14.02 -11.81 4.16
C LEU A 121 -13.40 -11.30 5.47
N ALA A 122 -12.69 -10.16 5.43
CA ALA A 122 -12.10 -9.55 6.61
C ALA A 122 -13.15 -9.15 7.65
N GLU A 123 -14.27 -8.57 7.22
CA GLU A 123 -15.42 -8.27 8.08
C GLU A 123 -15.96 -9.53 8.74
N LYS A 124 -16.23 -10.59 7.96
CA LYS A 124 -16.70 -11.89 8.47
C LYS A 124 -15.74 -12.53 9.47
N LYS A 125 -14.44 -12.35 9.29
CA LYS A 125 -13.37 -12.89 10.16
C LYS A 125 -13.01 -11.95 11.32
N HIS A 126 -13.61 -10.76 11.40
CA HIS A 126 -13.30 -9.72 12.39
C HIS A 126 -11.82 -9.33 12.42
N VAL A 127 -11.17 -9.27 11.25
CA VAL A 127 -9.79 -8.83 11.09
C VAL A 127 -9.71 -7.52 10.32
N VAL A 128 -8.61 -6.81 10.50
CA VAL A 128 -8.35 -5.53 9.84
C VAL A 128 -7.43 -5.76 8.64
N VAL A 129 -7.80 -5.23 7.48
CA VAL A 129 -6.95 -5.14 6.29
C VAL A 129 -6.71 -3.67 5.99
N ARG A 130 -5.44 -3.30 5.78
CA ARG A 130 -5.02 -1.93 5.43
C ARG A 130 -3.99 -1.96 4.32
N GLU A 131 -4.05 -0.94 3.46
CA GLU A 131 -3.00 -0.66 2.48
C GLU A 131 -1.88 0.15 3.11
N ALA A 132 -0.63 -0.18 2.79
CA ALA A 132 0.55 0.58 3.21
C ALA A 132 0.75 1.84 2.34
N MET A 133 -0.28 2.67 2.23
CA MET A 133 -0.24 3.94 1.49
C MET A 133 0.41 5.02 2.35
N THR A 134 1.73 5.11 2.28
CA THR A 134 2.56 5.97 3.13
C THR A 134 2.19 7.43 3.09
N ILE A 135 1.83 7.97 1.90
CA ILE A 135 1.50 9.39 1.76
C ILE A 135 0.32 9.82 2.64
N SER A 136 -0.63 8.93 2.91
CA SER A 136 -1.80 9.22 3.77
C SER A 136 -1.43 9.45 5.24
N HIS A 137 -0.26 8.99 5.66
CA HIS A 137 0.23 9.06 7.03
C HIS A 137 1.31 10.14 7.25
N MET A 138 1.76 10.81 6.18
CA MET A 138 2.77 11.87 6.28
C MET A 138 2.22 13.08 7.06
N PRO A 139 2.98 13.61 8.04
CA PRO A 139 2.55 14.78 8.82
C PRO A 139 2.21 16.00 7.94
N LEU A 140 2.95 16.19 6.84
CA LEU A 140 2.70 17.26 5.88
C LEU A 140 1.28 17.18 5.29
N TYR A 141 0.82 15.98 4.88
CA TYR A 141 -0.51 15.79 4.32
C TYR A 141 -1.61 16.11 5.33
N LYS A 142 -1.42 15.72 6.59
CA LYS A 142 -2.34 16.05 7.66
C LYS A 142 -2.48 17.56 7.82
N LYS A 143 -1.33 18.27 7.91
CA LYS A 143 -1.30 19.73 8.03
C LYS A 143 -1.89 20.43 6.79
N LEU A 144 -1.64 19.89 5.59
CA LEU A 144 -2.20 20.43 4.35
C LEU A 144 -3.73 20.35 4.34
N LYS A 145 -4.28 19.20 4.71
CA LYS A 145 -5.73 19.00 4.86
C LYS A 145 -6.36 19.99 5.84
N GLU A 146 -5.72 20.20 7.00
CA GLU A 146 -6.18 21.17 8.00
C GLU A 146 -6.21 22.58 7.42
N ARG A 147 -5.13 23.04 6.76
CA ARG A 147 -5.05 24.36 6.14
C ARG A 147 -6.08 24.59 5.02
N ILE A 148 -6.32 23.59 4.16
CA ILE A 148 -7.33 23.65 3.12
C ILE A 148 -8.73 23.72 3.73
N LYS A 149 -9.02 22.94 4.76
CA LYS A 149 -10.29 22.97 5.49
C LYS A 149 -10.53 24.33 6.17
N GLU A 150 -9.48 25.00 6.63
CA GLU A 150 -9.53 26.35 7.17
C GLU A 150 -9.73 27.45 6.09
N GLY A 151 -9.77 27.08 4.82
CA GLY A 151 -10.02 27.99 3.70
C GLY A 151 -8.78 28.67 3.13
N ALA A 152 -7.57 28.18 3.42
CA ALA A 152 -6.32 28.81 2.99
C ALA A 152 -6.19 29.02 1.47
N ILE A 153 -6.87 28.19 0.68
CA ILE A 153 -6.92 28.28 -0.79
C ILE A 153 -8.35 28.43 -1.35
N GLY A 154 -9.34 28.67 -0.47
CA GLY A 154 -10.75 28.68 -0.84
C GLY A 154 -11.27 27.27 -1.15
N LYS A 155 -12.25 27.19 -2.09
CA LYS A 155 -12.80 25.90 -2.53
C LYS A 155 -11.91 25.29 -3.60
N THR A 156 -11.49 24.05 -3.41
CA THR A 156 -10.75 23.30 -4.41
C THR A 156 -11.51 23.26 -5.74
N LYS A 157 -10.84 23.61 -6.83
CA LYS A 157 -11.37 23.58 -8.21
C LYS A 157 -10.58 22.61 -9.08
N MET A 158 -9.28 22.55 -8.87
CA MET A 158 -8.42 21.72 -9.68
C MET A 158 -7.33 21.05 -8.85
N VAL A 159 -7.09 19.77 -9.13
CA VAL A 159 -5.94 19.00 -8.62
C VAL A 159 -5.13 18.54 -9.82
N GLN A 160 -3.86 18.90 -9.87
CA GLN A 160 -2.92 18.42 -10.91
C GLN A 160 -1.86 17.55 -10.29
N VAL A 161 -1.54 16.42 -10.93
CA VAL A 161 -0.49 15.52 -10.48
C VAL A 161 0.38 15.09 -11.64
N ASN A 162 1.67 15.35 -11.52
CA ASN A 162 2.68 14.80 -12.42
C ASN A 162 3.54 13.81 -11.65
N PHE A 163 3.64 12.58 -12.16
CA PHE A 163 4.49 11.57 -11.57
C PHE A 163 5.18 10.77 -12.67
N GLY A 164 6.46 11.06 -12.92
CA GLY A 164 7.29 10.33 -13.87
C GLY A 164 8.52 9.76 -13.20
N SER A 165 8.84 8.52 -13.54
CA SER A 165 10.01 7.81 -13.04
C SER A 165 10.66 7.09 -14.21
N ASN A 166 11.71 7.69 -14.80
CA ASN A 166 12.42 7.05 -15.91
C ASN A 166 13.13 5.78 -15.41
N LYS A 167 12.62 4.62 -15.81
CA LYS A 167 13.19 3.30 -15.55
C LYS A 167 13.77 2.74 -16.85
N GLY A 168 14.96 2.11 -16.77
CA GLY A 168 15.47 1.32 -17.88
C GLY A 168 14.49 0.22 -18.26
N TYR A 169 14.17 0.11 -19.56
CA TYR A 169 13.24 -0.92 -20.02
C TYR A 169 13.88 -2.29 -19.99
N ASP A 170 13.18 -3.22 -19.39
CA ASP A 170 13.46 -4.65 -19.36
C ASP A 170 12.14 -5.37 -19.22
N SER A 171 11.71 -6.08 -20.26
CA SER A 171 10.42 -6.77 -20.31
C SER A 171 10.25 -7.82 -19.21
N THR A 172 11.34 -8.33 -18.64
CA THR A 172 11.32 -9.30 -17.52
C THR A 172 11.23 -8.63 -16.16
N ASN A 173 11.44 -7.32 -16.10
CA ASN A 173 11.35 -6.59 -14.85
C ASN A 173 9.88 -6.42 -14.44
N ARG A 174 9.59 -6.66 -13.16
CA ARG A 174 8.23 -6.56 -12.58
C ARG A 174 7.50 -5.24 -12.87
N PHE A 175 8.22 -4.16 -13.16
CA PHE A 175 7.61 -2.86 -13.50
C PHE A 175 6.97 -2.85 -14.87
N PHE A 176 7.42 -3.71 -15.76
CA PHE A 176 7.00 -3.76 -17.16
C PHE A 176 6.31 -5.08 -17.52
N ALA A 177 6.33 -6.07 -16.62
CA ALA A 177 5.72 -7.38 -16.83
C ALA A 177 4.23 -7.35 -16.42
N LEU A 178 3.33 -7.61 -17.37
CA LEU A 178 1.88 -7.60 -17.12
C LEU A 178 1.47 -8.67 -16.09
N GLU A 179 2.08 -9.86 -16.14
CA GLU A 179 1.81 -10.95 -15.19
C GLU A 179 2.22 -10.61 -13.74
N ALA A 180 3.13 -9.65 -13.57
CA ALA A 180 3.50 -9.12 -12.25
C ALA A 180 2.59 -7.96 -11.80
N ALA A 181 1.56 -7.62 -12.60
CA ALA A 181 0.76 -6.41 -12.45
C ALA A 181 1.64 -5.15 -12.46
N GLY A 182 2.55 -5.09 -13.43
CA GLY A 182 3.37 -3.91 -13.73
C GLY A 182 2.55 -2.79 -14.36
N GLY A 183 3.21 -1.73 -14.75
CA GLY A 183 2.61 -0.55 -15.38
C GLY A 183 2.63 0.69 -14.49
N ALA A 184 2.51 1.84 -15.14
CA ALA A 184 2.57 3.14 -14.48
C ALA A 184 1.41 3.36 -13.52
N LEU A 185 0.21 2.93 -13.90
CA LEU A 185 -0.99 3.14 -13.08
C LEU A 185 -0.90 2.41 -11.73
N LEU A 186 -0.51 1.13 -11.71
CA LEU A 186 -0.43 0.36 -10.47
C LEU A 186 0.84 0.69 -9.67
N ASP A 187 1.98 1.01 -10.32
CA ASP A 187 3.21 1.28 -9.55
C ASP A 187 3.24 2.70 -8.97
N ILE A 188 2.88 3.71 -9.76
CA ILE A 188 2.99 5.13 -9.37
C ILE A 188 1.64 5.86 -9.37
N GLY A 189 0.68 5.43 -10.19
CA GLY A 189 -0.64 6.06 -10.27
C GLY A 189 -1.44 5.93 -8.98
N VAL A 190 -1.24 4.89 -8.18
CA VAL A 190 -1.86 4.75 -6.85
C VAL A 190 -1.53 5.92 -5.93
N TYR A 191 -0.34 6.49 -6.00
CA TYR A 191 0.02 7.70 -5.24
C TYR A 191 -0.69 8.93 -5.79
N ALA A 192 -0.75 9.08 -7.11
CA ALA A 192 -1.41 10.21 -7.77
C ALA A 192 -2.91 10.22 -7.50
N THR A 193 -3.57 9.06 -7.61
CA THR A 193 -5.01 8.91 -7.32
C THR A 193 -5.31 9.11 -5.84
N SER A 194 -4.46 8.60 -4.95
CA SER A 194 -4.59 8.83 -3.49
C SER A 194 -4.43 10.30 -3.13
N PHE A 195 -3.47 11.00 -3.77
CA PHE A 195 -3.32 12.44 -3.61
C PHE A 195 -4.57 13.16 -4.07
N ALA A 196 -5.02 12.94 -5.30
CA ALA A 196 -6.21 13.58 -5.86
C ALA A 196 -7.44 13.34 -4.98
N ARG A 197 -7.70 12.07 -4.62
CA ARG A 197 -8.84 11.69 -3.77
C ARG A 197 -8.81 12.37 -2.40
N THR A 198 -7.62 12.62 -1.88
CA THR A 198 -7.45 13.31 -0.58
C THR A 198 -8.02 14.73 -0.57
N PHE A 199 -7.98 15.42 -1.72
CA PHE A 199 -8.34 16.83 -1.83
C PHE A 199 -9.62 17.10 -2.63
N LEU A 200 -10.26 16.06 -3.15
CA LEU A 200 -11.59 16.13 -3.72
C LEU A 200 -12.66 16.00 -2.63
N SER A 201 -13.72 16.79 -2.72
CA SER A 201 -14.87 16.73 -1.79
C SER A 201 -15.72 15.48 -1.98
N GLU A 202 -15.79 14.95 -3.22
CA GLU A 202 -16.53 13.72 -3.55
C GLU A 202 -15.82 12.90 -4.63
N MET A 203 -16.31 11.68 -4.87
CA MET A 203 -15.75 10.80 -5.90
C MET A 203 -15.98 11.36 -7.30
N PRO A 204 -15.02 11.20 -8.22
CA PRO A 204 -15.22 11.50 -9.63
C PRO A 204 -16.32 10.63 -10.24
N ASN A 205 -17.13 11.24 -11.09
CA ASN A 205 -18.18 10.57 -11.85
C ASN A 205 -17.95 10.61 -13.38
N THR A 206 -16.95 11.35 -13.82
CA THR A 206 -16.49 11.40 -15.21
C THR A 206 -14.99 11.15 -15.23
N ILE A 207 -14.55 10.21 -16.08
CA ILE A 207 -13.13 9.85 -16.23
C ILE A 207 -12.84 9.72 -17.72
N LEU A 208 -11.82 10.45 -18.17
CA LEU A 208 -11.26 10.35 -19.52
C LEU A 208 -9.81 9.92 -19.41
N THR A 209 -9.40 8.96 -20.24
CA THR A 209 -8.03 8.44 -20.21
C THR A 209 -7.47 8.27 -21.60
N THR A 210 -6.16 8.45 -21.71
CA THR A 210 -5.36 7.98 -22.83
C THR A 210 -4.18 7.21 -22.26
N VAL A 211 -3.79 6.12 -22.93
CA VAL A 211 -2.78 5.19 -22.42
C VAL A 211 -1.88 4.77 -23.58
N GLU A 212 -0.58 4.75 -23.33
CA GLU A 212 0.39 4.07 -24.18
C GLU A 212 0.82 2.78 -23.50
N TYR A 213 0.77 1.69 -24.25
CA TYR A 213 1.11 0.35 -23.76
C TYR A 213 2.49 -0.08 -24.28
N LEU A 214 3.19 -0.80 -23.43
CA LEU A 214 4.38 -1.56 -23.82
C LEU A 214 3.99 -2.81 -24.63
N GLU A 215 4.95 -3.41 -25.32
CA GLU A 215 4.79 -4.70 -25.97
C GLU A 215 4.35 -5.83 -25.01
N THR A 216 4.63 -5.71 -23.73
CA THR A 216 4.19 -6.62 -22.65
C THR A 216 2.71 -6.48 -22.30
N GLY A 217 2.03 -5.44 -22.80
CA GLY A 217 0.65 -5.09 -22.45
C GLY A 217 0.50 -4.28 -21.16
N ALA A 218 1.58 -4.02 -20.43
CA ALA A 218 1.55 -3.11 -19.29
C ALA A 218 1.53 -1.65 -19.76
N ASP A 219 0.85 -0.76 -19.02
CA ASP A 219 0.82 0.66 -19.34
C ASP A 219 2.17 1.32 -19.07
N GLU A 220 2.74 1.94 -20.10
CA GLU A 220 3.97 2.72 -20.02
C GLU A 220 3.72 4.09 -19.42
N GLN A 221 2.67 4.74 -19.92
CA GLN A 221 2.27 6.08 -19.52
C GLN A 221 0.77 6.30 -19.70
N SER A 222 0.23 7.19 -18.90
CA SER A 222 -1.20 7.49 -18.89
C SER A 222 -1.45 8.98 -18.66
N GLY A 223 -2.36 9.55 -19.47
CA GLY A 223 -3.00 10.84 -19.24
C GLY A 223 -4.42 10.61 -18.72
N ILE A 224 -4.76 11.22 -17.58
CA ILE A 224 -6.06 10.99 -16.93
C ILE A 224 -6.68 12.33 -16.56
N ILE A 225 -7.94 12.54 -16.97
CA ILE A 225 -8.75 13.69 -16.56
C ILE A 225 -9.99 13.17 -15.85
N MET A 226 -10.26 13.68 -14.67
CA MET A 226 -11.46 13.31 -13.90
C MET A 226 -12.23 14.58 -13.52
N LYS A 227 -13.54 14.41 -13.29
CA LYS A 227 -14.45 15.47 -12.82
C LYS A 227 -15.49 14.87 -11.89
N ASN A 228 -15.91 15.63 -10.88
CA ASN A 228 -17.03 15.26 -10.02
C ASN A 228 -18.23 16.21 -10.19
N THR A 229 -19.34 15.94 -9.51
CA THR A 229 -20.58 16.73 -9.62
C THR A 229 -20.44 18.15 -9.04
N LYS A 230 -19.43 18.41 -8.20
CA LYS A 230 -19.11 19.75 -7.65
C LYS A 230 -18.28 20.61 -8.61
N GLY A 231 -17.94 20.07 -9.78
CA GLY A 231 -17.12 20.76 -10.77
C GLY A 231 -15.64 20.81 -10.42
N GLU A 232 -15.19 19.98 -9.46
CA GLU A 232 -13.77 19.80 -9.18
C GLU A 232 -13.16 18.89 -10.25
N MET A 233 -12.00 19.27 -10.78
CA MET A 233 -11.29 18.54 -11.82
C MET A 233 -9.96 18.00 -11.32
N VAL A 234 -9.56 16.87 -11.89
CA VAL A 234 -8.23 16.29 -11.71
C VAL A 234 -7.58 16.12 -13.07
N VAL A 235 -6.29 16.45 -13.17
CA VAL A 235 -5.45 16.16 -14.33
C VAL A 235 -4.21 15.42 -13.85
N MET A 236 -3.97 14.23 -14.37
CA MET A 236 -2.79 13.42 -14.00
C MET A 236 -2.01 13.01 -15.25
N CYS A 237 -0.68 13.07 -15.13
CA CYS A 237 0.28 12.55 -16.10
C CYS A 237 1.20 11.55 -15.40
N LEU A 238 1.18 10.30 -15.84
CA LEU A 238 1.94 9.20 -15.28
C LEU A 238 2.87 8.62 -16.36
N THR A 239 4.13 8.32 -16.01
CA THR A 239 5.04 7.63 -16.94
C THR A 239 6.16 6.90 -16.21
N LEU A 240 6.51 5.70 -16.68
CA LEU A 240 7.69 4.95 -16.25
C LEU A 240 8.89 5.17 -17.16
N ARG A 241 8.74 5.92 -18.28
CA ARG A 241 9.78 6.10 -19.30
C ARG A 241 10.28 7.54 -19.46
N ALA A 242 9.71 8.47 -18.70
CA ALA A 242 10.18 9.84 -18.68
C ALA A 242 10.35 10.34 -17.24
N LYS A 243 11.40 11.12 -17.00
CA LYS A 243 11.59 11.80 -15.72
C LYS A 243 10.70 13.04 -15.69
N GLN A 244 9.79 13.10 -14.74
CA GLN A 244 8.96 14.27 -14.47
C GLN A 244 9.08 14.70 -13.00
N PRO A 245 8.77 15.95 -12.66
CA PRO A 245 8.61 16.35 -11.27
C PRO A 245 7.55 15.49 -10.58
N LYS A 246 7.86 14.94 -9.42
CA LYS A 246 6.87 14.29 -8.55
C LYS A 246 6.12 15.40 -7.79
N ARG A 247 5.10 15.96 -8.43
CA ARG A 247 4.43 17.17 -7.94
C ARG A 247 2.93 17.03 -7.99
N GLY A 248 2.27 17.44 -6.89
CA GLY A 248 0.84 17.72 -6.84
C GLY A 248 0.58 19.19 -6.60
N THR A 249 -0.42 19.76 -7.29
CA THR A 249 -0.88 21.14 -7.12
C THR A 249 -2.38 21.12 -6.86
N ILE A 250 -2.85 21.96 -5.95
CA ILE A 250 -4.24 22.12 -5.56
C ILE A 250 -4.58 23.59 -5.71
N SER A 251 -5.64 23.92 -6.45
CA SER A 251 -6.10 25.28 -6.74
C SER A 251 -7.59 25.44 -6.51
#